data_c3315e6f18420b401774e05c165c5c34
#
_entry.id   c3315e6f18420b401774e05c165c5c34
#
_cell.length_a   1.000
_cell.length_b   1.000
_cell.length_c   1.000
_cell.angle_alpha   90.00
_cell.angle_beta   90.00
_cell.angle_gamma   90.00
#
_symmetry.space_group_name_H-M   'P 1'
#
loop_
_entity.id
_entity.type
_entity.pdbx_description
1 polymer ?
#
loop_
_entity_poly.entity_id
_entity_poly.type
_entity_poly.pdbx_seq_one_letter_code
_entity_poly.pdbx_strand_id
1 'polypeptide(L)'
;LSHNLHYSEDHGVLIIIAIMIGMLFVQPVMGLLSDRFGRRPFVLIGSIALLALAIPTFSMINSGVMGMIFAGLLLLAVILNCFTGVMASTLPAMFPTHIRYSALASAFNISILIAGLTPTLTAWLVESSNNLMMPAYYLMVIAVIGLITGLTMKETANLPLKGATPAASDMQEAREILQEHHDNIEQKIEDLDEEIAQLQEKRSRLVQQHPKIDE
;
A
#
# COMPACT_ATOMS: atom_id res chain seq x y z
N LEU A 1 4.11 -26.46 19.38
CA LEU A 1 5.25 -26.56 20.33
C LEU A 1 5.01 -27.62 21.40
N SER A 2 3.91 -27.58 22.14
CA SER A 2 3.60 -28.50 23.21
C SER A 2 3.57 -29.96 22.73
N HIS A 3 2.95 -30.24 21.60
CA HIS A 3 2.73 -31.59 21.06
C HIS A 3 4.04 -32.24 20.56
N ASN A 4 4.97 -31.48 20.00
CA ASN A 4 6.19 -32.02 19.38
C ASN A 4 7.44 -31.95 20.26
N LEU A 5 7.46 -31.08 21.29
CA LEU A 5 8.67 -30.81 22.10
C LEU A 5 8.51 -31.19 23.57
N HIS A 6 7.40 -31.83 23.99
CA HIS A 6 7.10 -32.27 25.36
C HIS A 6 7.22 -31.16 26.43
N TYR A 7 7.10 -29.90 26.07
CA TYR A 7 6.97 -28.82 27.04
C TYR A 7 5.51 -28.70 27.52
N SER A 8 5.33 -28.26 28.76
CA SER A 8 4.00 -27.98 29.29
C SER A 8 3.34 -26.88 28.43
N GLU A 9 2.04 -27.02 28.17
CA GLU A 9 1.26 -26.08 27.35
C GLU A 9 1.37 -24.65 27.87
N ASP A 10 1.44 -24.46 29.20
CA ASP A 10 1.59 -23.17 29.86
C ASP A 10 2.85 -22.40 29.42
N HIS A 11 4.01 -23.08 29.31
CA HIS A 11 5.24 -22.43 28.88
C HIS A 11 5.19 -22.00 27.41
N GLY A 12 4.54 -22.74 26.54
CA GLY A 12 4.36 -22.38 25.16
C GLY A 12 3.48 -21.12 25.01
N VAL A 13 2.41 -21.05 25.78
CA VAL A 13 1.50 -19.90 25.80
C VAL A 13 2.19 -18.65 26.36
N LEU A 14 2.98 -18.79 27.45
CA LEU A 14 3.73 -17.67 28.02
C LEU A 14 4.75 -17.08 27.05
N ILE A 15 5.45 -17.90 26.28
CA ILE A 15 6.38 -17.43 25.24
C ILE A 15 5.63 -16.61 24.17
N ILE A 16 4.51 -17.10 23.70
CA ILE A 16 3.70 -16.40 22.69
C ILE A 16 3.21 -15.05 23.22
N ILE A 17 2.70 -15.02 24.46
CA ILE A 17 2.24 -13.76 25.09
C ILE A 17 3.40 -12.77 25.21
N ALA A 18 4.57 -13.20 25.68
CA ALA A 18 5.74 -12.34 25.81
C ALA A 18 6.16 -11.74 24.47
N ILE A 19 6.16 -12.55 23.39
CA ILE A 19 6.45 -12.08 22.04
C ILE A 19 5.38 -11.08 21.56
N MET A 20 4.11 -11.36 21.78
CA MET A 20 3.00 -10.46 21.37
C MET A 20 3.11 -9.10 22.07
N ILE A 21 3.44 -9.07 23.37
CA ILE A 21 3.69 -7.82 24.11
C ILE A 21 4.90 -7.07 23.51
N GLY A 22 5.99 -7.77 23.22
CA GLY A 22 7.15 -7.17 22.57
C GLY A 22 6.81 -6.56 21.21
N MET A 23 5.98 -7.25 20.42
CA MET A 23 5.54 -6.80 19.11
C MET A 23 4.67 -5.54 19.15
N LEU A 24 3.91 -5.33 20.23
CA LEU A 24 3.13 -4.12 20.43
C LEU A 24 4.00 -2.85 20.38
N PHE A 25 5.23 -2.93 20.86
CA PHE A 25 6.19 -1.82 20.84
C PHE A 25 6.98 -1.74 19.52
N VAL A 26 7.27 -2.85 18.89
CA VAL A 26 8.05 -2.92 17.66
C VAL A 26 7.21 -2.44 16.46
N GLN A 27 5.92 -2.75 16.41
CA GLN A 27 5.06 -2.44 15.27
C GLN A 27 4.93 -0.94 14.96
N PRO A 28 4.70 -0.03 15.93
CA PRO A 28 4.71 1.41 15.66
C PRO A 28 6.06 1.93 15.14
N VAL A 29 7.17 1.39 15.68
CA VAL A 29 8.51 1.76 15.22
C VAL A 29 8.72 1.37 13.77
N MET A 30 8.31 0.16 13.38
CA MET A 30 8.38 -0.30 11.98
C MET A 30 7.50 0.55 11.06
N GLY A 31 6.31 0.96 11.53
CA GLY A 31 5.45 1.90 10.82
C GLY A 31 6.13 3.25 10.56
N LEU A 32 6.68 3.88 11.60
CA LEU A 32 7.40 5.15 11.50
C LEU A 32 8.65 5.05 10.58
N LEU A 33 9.41 3.97 10.68
CA LEU A 33 10.55 3.73 9.81
C LEU A 33 10.12 3.57 8.35
N SER A 34 9.03 2.87 8.10
CA SER A 34 8.52 2.66 6.74
C SER A 34 8.02 3.95 6.09
N ASP A 35 7.44 4.86 6.87
CA ASP A 35 7.01 6.17 6.38
C ASP A 35 8.21 7.07 6.04
N ARG A 36 9.35 6.90 6.76
CA ARG A 36 10.57 7.69 6.53
C ARG A 36 11.43 7.15 5.38
N PHE A 37 11.63 5.84 5.30
CA PHE A 37 12.53 5.20 4.34
C PHE A 37 11.83 4.67 3.08
N GLY A 38 10.51 4.70 3.08
CA GLY A 38 9.69 4.15 2.00
C GLY A 38 9.09 2.80 2.37
N ARG A 39 7.93 2.52 1.84
CA ARG A 39 7.15 1.30 2.14
C ARG A 39 7.64 0.10 1.33
N ARG A 40 7.98 0.34 0.07
CA ARG A 40 8.51 -0.68 -0.85
C ARG A 40 9.79 -1.35 -0.34
N PRO A 41 10.83 -0.61 0.15
CA PRO A 41 12.04 -1.22 0.69
C PRO A 41 11.76 -2.15 1.87
N PHE A 42 10.81 -1.80 2.75
CA PHE A 42 10.47 -2.65 3.90
C PHE A 42 9.85 -3.98 3.50
N VAL A 43 8.96 -3.99 2.51
CA VAL A 43 8.41 -5.23 1.96
C VAL A 43 9.51 -6.09 1.34
N LEU A 44 10.43 -5.49 0.60
CA LEU A 44 11.56 -6.19 -0.01
C LEU A 44 12.52 -6.76 1.04
N ILE A 45 12.91 -5.96 2.03
CA ILE A 45 13.78 -6.41 3.14
C ILE A 45 13.12 -7.54 3.92
N GLY A 46 11.83 -7.39 4.27
CA GLY A 46 11.06 -8.44 4.95
C GLY A 46 11.00 -9.74 4.14
N SER A 47 10.78 -9.65 2.82
CA SER A 47 10.72 -10.83 1.94
C SER A 47 12.07 -11.52 1.81
N ILE A 48 13.16 -10.76 1.64
CA ILE A 48 14.52 -11.30 1.56
C ILE A 48 14.92 -11.92 2.91
N ALA A 49 14.64 -11.22 4.01
CA ALA A 49 14.93 -11.73 5.35
C ALA A 49 14.13 -13.00 5.64
N LEU A 50 12.85 -13.07 5.28
CA LEU A 50 12.03 -14.27 5.45
C LEU A 50 12.56 -15.41 4.60
N LEU A 51 12.96 -15.17 3.36
CA LEU A 51 13.54 -16.19 2.46
C LEU A 51 14.85 -16.75 3.01
N ALA A 52 15.75 -15.88 3.46
CA ALA A 52 17.07 -16.27 3.95
C ALA A 52 17.04 -16.92 5.34
N LEU A 53 16.16 -16.42 6.21
CA LEU A 53 16.14 -16.78 7.64
C LEU A 53 15.04 -17.79 8.01
N ALA A 54 14.16 -18.19 7.09
CA ALA A 54 13.10 -19.16 7.39
C ALA A 54 13.67 -20.49 7.89
N ILE A 55 14.66 -21.08 7.21
CA ILE A 55 15.27 -22.35 7.60
C ILE A 55 16.02 -22.22 8.94
N PRO A 56 16.94 -21.26 9.13
CA PRO A 56 17.61 -21.08 10.43
C PRO A 56 16.62 -20.86 11.59
N THR A 57 15.58 -20.06 11.37
CA THR A 57 14.56 -19.76 12.38
C THR A 57 13.81 -21.02 12.81
N PHE A 58 13.35 -21.83 11.85
CA PHE A 58 12.67 -23.09 12.16
C PHE A 58 13.61 -24.14 12.76
N SER A 59 14.88 -24.14 12.38
CA SER A 59 15.90 -24.96 13.02
C SER A 59 16.07 -24.59 14.51
N MET A 60 16.07 -23.30 14.84
CA MET A 60 16.09 -22.83 16.23
C MET A 60 14.84 -23.22 17.01
N ILE A 61 13.64 -23.07 16.38
CA ILE A 61 12.36 -23.46 16.99
C ILE A 61 12.31 -24.97 17.27
N ASN A 62 12.88 -25.79 16.41
CA ASN A 62 12.88 -27.25 16.56
C ASN A 62 14.07 -27.79 17.40
N SER A 63 14.92 -26.90 17.93
CA SER A 63 16.12 -27.30 18.69
C SER A 63 15.84 -27.98 20.05
N GLY A 64 14.61 -27.83 20.57
CA GLY A 64 14.27 -28.34 21.91
C GLY A 64 14.83 -27.53 23.08
N VAL A 65 15.60 -26.46 22.82
CA VAL A 65 16.15 -25.58 23.87
C VAL A 65 15.26 -24.32 23.97
N MET A 66 14.71 -24.08 25.17
CA MET A 66 13.76 -22.99 25.44
C MET A 66 14.25 -21.61 24.95
N GLY A 67 15.53 -21.28 25.22
CA GLY A 67 16.11 -20.00 24.77
C GLY A 67 16.22 -19.90 23.26
N MET A 68 16.53 -21.00 22.55
CA MET A 68 16.58 -21.02 21.08
C MET A 68 15.19 -20.95 20.47
N ILE A 69 14.20 -21.60 21.06
CA ILE A 69 12.80 -21.51 20.65
C ILE A 69 12.32 -20.05 20.74
N PHE A 70 12.56 -19.41 21.89
CA PHE A 70 12.19 -18.01 22.09
C PHE A 70 12.89 -17.09 21.09
N ALA A 71 14.20 -17.26 20.88
CA ALA A 71 14.97 -16.46 19.92
C ALA A 71 14.50 -16.66 18.47
N GLY A 72 14.20 -17.91 18.08
CA GLY A 72 13.66 -18.23 16.76
C GLY A 72 12.28 -17.59 16.53
N LEU A 73 11.37 -17.70 17.49
CA LEU A 73 10.05 -17.09 17.41
C LEU A 73 10.12 -15.56 17.40
N LEU A 74 11.00 -14.96 18.21
CA LEU A 74 11.23 -13.51 18.21
C LEU A 74 11.77 -13.02 16.86
N LEU A 75 12.76 -13.72 16.31
CA LEU A 75 13.33 -13.41 15.00
C LEU A 75 12.26 -13.46 13.90
N LEU A 76 11.47 -14.53 13.87
CA LEU A 76 10.35 -14.67 12.93
C LEU A 76 9.34 -13.54 13.09
N ALA A 77 8.99 -13.21 14.33
CA ALA A 77 8.05 -12.15 14.65
C ALA A 77 8.56 -10.78 14.16
N VAL A 78 9.83 -10.43 14.36
CA VAL A 78 10.45 -9.19 13.87
C VAL A 78 10.41 -9.13 12.33
N ILE A 79 10.73 -10.22 11.64
CA ILE A 79 10.66 -10.30 10.17
C ILE A 79 9.24 -10.06 9.69
N LEU A 80 8.24 -10.70 10.31
CA LEU A 80 6.83 -10.53 9.95
C LEU A 80 6.33 -9.10 10.22
N ASN A 81 6.91 -8.40 11.20
CA ASN A 81 6.59 -7.01 11.47
C ASN A 81 6.97 -6.04 10.35
N CYS A 82 7.95 -6.39 9.51
CA CYS A 82 8.24 -5.62 8.31
C CYS A 82 7.03 -5.55 7.35
N PHE A 83 6.20 -6.59 7.35
CA PHE A 83 4.97 -6.60 6.53
C PHE A 83 3.81 -5.94 7.26
N THR A 84 3.53 -6.33 8.51
CA THR A 84 2.37 -5.84 9.26
C THR A 84 2.47 -4.36 9.59
N GLY A 85 3.67 -3.84 9.92
CA GLY A 85 3.91 -2.42 10.19
C GLY A 85 3.68 -1.52 8.97
N VAL A 86 3.97 -2.03 7.77
CA VAL A 86 3.79 -1.28 6.51
C VAL A 86 2.38 -1.42 5.95
N MET A 87 1.70 -2.53 6.23
CA MET A 87 0.41 -2.90 5.62
C MET A 87 -0.69 -1.87 5.90
N ALA A 88 -0.79 -1.38 7.14
CA ALA A 88 -1.82 -0.45 7.58
C ALA A 88 -1.81 0.88 6.80
N SER A 89 -0.63 1.36 6.42
CA SER A 89 -0.47 2.62 5.68
C SER A 89 -0.45 2.41 4.17
N THR A 90 0.07 1.28 3.68
CA THR A 90 0.24 1.00 2.25
C THR A 90 -1.07 0.65 1.57
N LEU A 91 -1.88 -0.24 2.17
CA LEU A 91 -3.10 -0.72 1.53
C LEU A 91 -4.12 0.40 1.25
N PRO A 92 -4.42 1.32 2.19
CA PRO A 92 -5.30 2.44 1.90
C PRO A 92 -4.78 3.38 0.81
N ALA A 93 -3.44 3.54 0.71
CA ALA A 93 -2.82 4.42 -0.28
C ALA A 93 -2.88 3.85 -1.72
N MET A 94 -3.07 2.55 -1.89
CA MET A 94 -3.15 1.90 -3.20
C MET A 94 -4.49 2.15 -3.91
N PHE A 95 -5.56 2.42 -3.16
CA PHE A 95 -6.91 2.56 -3.70
C PHE A 95 -7.36 4.02 -3.79
N PRO A 96 -8.08 4.42 -4.86
CA PRO A 96 -8.72 5.73 -4.97
C PRO A 96 -9.73 5.96 -3.83
N THR A 97 -9.90 7.21 -3.41
CA THR A 97 -10.69 7.59 -2.24
C THR A 97 -12.13 7.09 -2.30
N HIS A 98 -12.77 7.14 -3.46
CA HIS A 98 -14.19 6.82 -3.64
C HIS A 98 -14.51 5.31 -3.49
N ILE A 99 -13.54 4.41 -3.71
CA ILE A 99 -13.72 2.95 -3.55
C ILE A 99 -12.85 2.35 -2.45
N ARG A 100 -12.02 3.16 -1.78
CA ARG A 100 -10.97 2.72 -0.85
C ARG A 100 -11.50 1.74 0.20
N TYR A 101 -12.56 2.10 0.89
CA TYR A 101 -13.10 1.27 1.98
C TYR A 101 -13.66 -0.06 1.48
N SER A 102 -14.41 -0.05 0.39
CA SER A 102 -15.01 -1.26 -0.18
C SER A 102 -13.94 -2.22 -0.74
N ALA A 103 -12.98 -1.67 -1.48
CA ALA A 103 -11.87 -2.44 -2.04
C ALA A 103 -10.98 -3.03 -0.95
N LEU A 104 -10.67 -2.21 0.08
CA LEU A 104 -9.88 -2.65 1.23
C LEU A 104 -10.58 -3.76 2.00
N ALA A 105 -11.85 -3.58 2.32
CA ALA A 105 -12.65 -4.59 3.03
C ALA A 105 -12.71 -5.91 2.25
N SER A 106 -12.92 -5.86 0.95
CA SER A 106 -12.96 -7.05 0.09
C SER A 106 -11.60 -7.75 0.05
N ALA A 107 -10.50 -7.01 -0.13
CA ALA A 107 -9.16 -7.55 -0.13
C ALA A 107 -8.79 -8.20 1.21
N PHE A 108 -9.13 -7.55 2.34
CA PHE A 108 -8.92 -8.11 3.68
C PHE A 108 -9.71 -9.39 3.90
N ASN A 109 -11.00 -9.42 3.56
CA ASN A 109 -11.84 -10.61 3.75
C ASN A 109 -11.30 -11.82 2.95
N ILE A 110 -10.91 -11.61 1.70
CA ILE A 110 -10.28 -12.67 0.88
C ILE A 110 -8.97 -13.13 1.49
N SER A 111 -8.13 -12.19 1.93
CA SER A 111 -6.82 -12.50 2.55
C SER A 111 -6.99 -13.27 3.86
N ILE A 112 -7.95 -12.91 4.71
CA ILE A 112 -8.24 -13.61 5.98
C ILE A 112 -8.75 -15.02 5.69
N LEU A 113 -9.59 -15.22 4.68
CA LEU A 113 -10.05 -16.54 4.29
C LEU A 113 -8.88 -17.46 3.90
N ILE A 114 -7.96 -16.96 3.08
CA ILE A 114 -6.76 -17.71 2.67
C ILE A 114 -5.84 -17.95 3.89
N ALA A 115 -5.62 -16.91 4.71
CA ALA A 115 -4.80 -17.02 5.91
C ALA A 115 -5.36 -18.03 6.92
N GLY A 116 -6.67 -18.10 7.05
CA GLY A 116 -7.34 -19.07 7.94
C GLY A 116 -7.09 -20.53 7.58
N LEU A 117 -6.78 -20.83 6.30
CA LEU A 117 -6.42 -22.18 5.86
C LEU A 117 -4.96 -22.55 6.17
N THR A 118 -4.10 -21.57 6.45
CA THR A 118 -2.66 -21.76 6.68
C THR A 118 -2.34 -22.77 7.81
N PRO A 119 -2.96 -22.71 9.00
CA PRO A 119 -2.68 -23.68 10.07
C PRO A 119 -3.00 -25.12 9.66
N THR A 120 -4.15 -25.32 9.00
CA THR A 120 -4.58 -26.64 8.52
C THR A 120 -3.64 -27.16 7.43
N LEU A 121 -3.28 -26.30 6.48
CA LEU A 121 -2.36 -26.65 5.40
C LEU A 121 -0.97 -27.02 5.92
N THR A 122 -0.42 -26.22 6.84
CA THR A 122 0.89 -26.50 7.43
C THR A 122 0.91 -27.76 8.30
N ALA A 123 -0.16 -28.01 9.06
CA ALA A 123 -0.31 -29.27 9.82
C ALA A 123 -0.36 -30.48 8.89
N TRP A 124 -1.16 -30.42 7.83
CA TRP A 124 -1.25 -31.48 6.83
C TRP A 124 0.10 -31.72 6.10
N LEU A 125 0.82 -30.65 5.76
CA LEU A 125 2.15 -30.76 5.13
C LEU A 125 3.16 -31.45 6.06
N VAL A 126 3.17 -31.12 7.34
CA VAL A 126 4.04 -31.77 8.34
C VAL A 126 3.66 -33.24 8.50
N GLU A 127 2.39 -33.56 8.63
CA GLU A 127 1.91 -34.92 8.81
C GLU A 127 2.17 -35.80 7.58
N SER A 128 1.87 -35.29 6.38
CA SER A 128 2.06 -36.03 5.13
C SER A 128 3.51 -36.26 4.75
N SER A 129 4.40 -35.30 5.07
CA SER A 129 5.84 -35.39 4.74
C SER A 129 6.69 -35.96 5.87
N ASN A 130 6.14 -36.07 7.07
CA ASN A 130 6.85 -36.43 8.30
C ASN A 130 8.07 -35.53 8.55
N ASN A 131 8.00 -34.26 8.13
CA ASN A 131 9.10 -33.31 8.20
C ASN A 131 8.65 -32.01 8.87
N LEU A 132 9.23 -31.72 10.05
CA LEU A 132 8.94 -30.53 10.87
C LEU A 132 9.42 -29.21 10.21
N MET A 133 10.20 -29.29 9.13
CA MET A 133 10.65 -28.10 8.38
C MET A 133 9.67 -27.63 7.30
N MET A 134 8.57 -28.35 7.07
CA MET A 134 7.59 -27.98 6.05
C MET A 134 7.02 -26.56 6.19
N PRO A 135 6.73 -26.06 7.41
CA PRO A 135 6.29 -24.68 7.57
C PRO A 135 7.36 -23.65 7.12
N ALA A 136 8.65 -23.96 7.26
CA ALA A 136 9.72 -23.09 6.77
C ALA A 136 9.69 -22.98 5.25
N TYR A 137 9.55 -24.10 4.55
CA TYR A 137 9.44 -24.12 3.08
C TYR A 137 8.18 -23.40 2.60
N TYR A 138 7.06 -23.57 3.30
CA TYR A 138 5.83 -22.83 3.02
C TYR A 138 6.05 -21.31 3.14
N LEU A 139 6.71 -20.84 4.21
CA LEU A 139 7.04 -19.42 4.38
C LEU A 139 8.02 -18.91 3.31
N MET A 140 8.94 -19.75 2.83
CA MET A 140 9.82 -19.37 1.71
C MET A 140 9.03 -19.13 0.42
N VAL A 141 8.03 -19.95 0.11
CA VAL A 141 7.14 -19.73 -1.03
C VAL A 141 6.39 -18.40 -0.88
N ILE A 142 5.85 -18.13 0.30
CA ILE A 142 5.20 -16.84 0.59
C ILE A 142 6.19 -15.67 0.46
N ALA A 143 7.43 -15.85 0.91
CA ALA A 143 8.49 -14.83 0.78
C ALA A 143 8.81 -14.49 -0.69
N VAL A 144 8.82 -15.50 -1.57
CA VAL A 144 8.99 -15.29 -3.02
C VAL A 144 7.83 -14.47 -3.59
N ILE A 145 6.59 -14.79 -3.22
CA ILE A 145 5.41 -14.01 -3.62
C ILE A 145 5.51 -12.58 -3.09
N GLY A 146 5.91 -12.41 -1.83
CA GLY A 146 6.16 -11.11 -1.22
C GLY A 146 7.24 -10.31 -1.95
N LEU A 147 8.33 -10.97 -2.37
CA LEU A 147 9.40 -10.36 -3.14
C LEU A 147 8.92 -9.86 -4.50
N ILE A 148 8.18 -10.69 -5.24
CA ILE A 148 7.60 -10.31 -6.54
C ILE A 148 6.64 -9.11 -6.34
N THR A 149 5.80 -9.17 -5.32
CA THR A 149 4.88 -8.07 -4.98
C THR A 149 5.64 -6.78 -4.66
N GLY A 150 6.68 -6.84 -3.84
CA GLY A 150 7.53 -5.70 -3.50
C GLY A 150 8.27 -5.11 -4.71
N LEU A 151 8.67 -5.94 -5.68
CA LEU A 151 9.31 -5.49 -6.92
C LEU A 151 8.32 -4.78 -7.84
N THR A 152 7.08 -5.26 -7.92
CA THR A 152 6.03 -4.70 -8.80
C THR A 152 5.29 -3.53 -8.15
N MET A 153 5.31 -3.43 -6.83
CA MET A 153 4.64 -2.37 -6.06
C MET A 153 5.27 -1.01 -6.33
N LYS A 154 4.44 0.00 -6.59
CA LYS A 154 4.87 1.40 -6.65
C LYS A 154 5.07 1.94 -5.24
N GLU A 155 6.09 2.79 -5.06
CA GLU A 155 6.28 3.48 -3.79
C GLU A 155 5.09 4.40 -3.51
N THR A 156 4.59 4.36 -2.27
CA THR A 156 3.44 5.15 -1.83
C THR A 156 3.74 6.04 -0.62
N ALA A 157 4.97 5.98 -0.09
CA ALA A 157 5.38 6.84 1.00
C ALA A 157 5.50 8.29 0.51
N ASN A 158 5.05 9.23 1.34
CA ASN A 158 5.10 10.67 1.08
C ASN A 158 4.39 11.14 -0.22
N LEU A 159 3.56 10.29 -0.82
CA LEU A 159 2.74 10.68 -1.96
C LEU A 159 1.32 11.03 -1.50
N PRO A 160 0.67 12.04 -2.11
CA PRO A 160 -0.72 12.34 -1.82
C PRO A 160 -1.60 11.12 -2.16
N LEU A 161 -2.59 10.89 -1.32
CA LEU A 161 -3.54 9.78 -1.54
C LEU A 161 -4.29 9.98 -2.85
N LYS A 162 -4.39 8.94 -3.67
CA LYS A 162 -5.15 8.99 -4.93
C LYS A 162 -6.59 9.44 -4.66
N GLY A 163 -6.99 10.55 -5.29
CA GLY A 163 -8.32 11.15 -5.12
C GLY A 163 -8.49 11.92 -3.79
N ALA A 164 -7.40 12.23 -3.08
CA ALA A 164 -7.45 13.24 -2.04
C ALA A 164 -7.67 14.63 -2.66
N THR A 165 -8.36 15.50 -1.94
CA THR A 165 -8.44 16.91 -2.30
C THR A 165 -7.03 17.48 -2.41
N PRO A 166 -6.73 18.25 -3.47
CA PRO A 166 -5.42 18.88 -3.60
C PRO A 166 -5.03 19.62 -2.32
N ALA A 167 -3.76 19.63 -1.98
CA ALA A 167 -3.26 20.43 -0.87
C ALA A 167 -3.65 21.91 -1.10
N ALA A 168 -3.70 22.70 -0.04
CA ALA A 168 -4.10 24.12 -0.16
C ALA A 168 -3.19 24.88 -1.16
N SER A 169 -1.90 24.52 -1.25
CA SER A 169 -0.97 25.02 -2.26
C SER A 169 -1.39 24.67 -3.70
N ASP A 170 -1.76 23.39 -3.92
CA ASP A 170 -2.17 22.91 -5.25
C ASP A 170 -3.51 23.53 -5.68
N MET A 171 -4.40 23.82 -4.70
CA MET A 171 -5.64 24.54 -4.95
C MET A 171 -5.40 26.02 -5.27
N GLN A 172 -4.36 26.61 -4.72
CA GLN A 172 -4.00 28.00 -4.99
C GLN A 172 -3.40 28.13 -6.40
N GLU A 173 -2.49 27.24 -6.75
CA GLU A 173 -1.93 27.13 -8.11
C GLU A 173 -3.03 26.86 -9.16
N ALA A 174 -3.96 25.95 -8.88
CA ALA A 174 -5.10 25.70 -9.77
C ALA A 174 -6.05 26.90 -9.91
N ARG A 175 -6.20 27.71 -8.87
CA ARG A 175 -6.98 28.97 -8.93
C ARG A 175 -6.27 30.02 -9.77
N GLU A 176 -4.97 30.17 -9.64
CA GLU A 176 -4.16 31.10 -10.44
C GLU A 176 -4.23 30.75 -11.93
N ILE A 177 -4.08 29.47 -12.28
CA ILE A 177 -4.24 29.00 -13.69
C ILE A 177 -5.65 29.24 -14.22
N LEU A 178 -6.69 29.01 -13.41
CA LEU A 178 -8.07 29.27 -13.78
C LEU A 178 -8.34 30.76 -13.97
N GLN A 179 -7.74 31.61 -13.16
CA GLN A 179 -7.88 33.05 -13.26
C GLN A 179 -7.19 33.60 -14.49
N GLU A 180 -5.97 33.18 -14.77
CA GLU A 180 -5.27 33.51 -16.02
C GLU A 180 -6.04 33.09 -17.28
N HIS A 181 -6.68 31.91 -17.21
CA HIS A 181 -7.50 31.44 -18.32
C HIS A 181 -8.78 32.25 -18.50
N HIS A 182 -9.37 32.68 -17.38
CA HIS A 182 -10.58 33.55 -17.40
C HIS A 182 -10.26 34.91 -18.01
N ASP A 183 -9.19 35.54 -17.55
CA ASP A 183 -8.73 36.85 -18.06
C ASP A 183 -8.41 36.79 -19.56
N ASN A 184 -7.82 35.71 -20.02
CA ASN A 184 -7.50 35.47 -21.43
C ASN A 184 -8.76 35.26 -22.29
N ILE A 185 -9.83 34.67 -21.74
CA ILE A 185 -11.13 34.51 -22.41
C ILE A 185 -11.85 35.86 -22.46
N GLU A 186 -11.86 36.64 -21.39
CA GLU A 186 -12.46 37.97 -21.36
C GLU A 186 -11.82 38.89 -22.40
N GLN A 187 -10.49 38.89 -22.48
CA GLN A 187 -9.77 39.68 -23.48
C GLN A 187 -10.15 39.27 -24.92
N LYS A 188 -10.28 37.96 -25.14
CA LYS A 188 -10.68 37.45 -26.45
C LYS A 188 -12.14 37.77 -26.83
N ILE A 189 -13.02 37.89 -25.84
CA ILE A 189 -14.40 38.35 -26.04
C ILE A 189 -14.39 39.82 -26.42
N GLU A 190 -13.60 40.66 -25.75
CA GLU A 190 -13.47 42.09 -26.05
C GLU A 190 -12.94 42.34 -27.46
N ASP A 191 -11.90 41.62 -27.89
CA ASP A 191 -11.35 41.64 -29.23
C ASP A 191 -12.39 41.26 -30.30
N LEU A 192 -13.21 40.23 -30.03
CA LEU A 192 -14.27 39.80 -30.92
C LEU A 192 -15.42 40.80 -31.01
N ASP A 193 -15.78 41.45 -29.92
CA ASP A 193 -16.80 42.48 -29.89
C ASP A 193 -16.36 43.71 -30.70
N GLU A 194 -15.08 44.10 -30.63
CA GLU A 194 -14.52 45.15 -31.47
C GLU A 194 -14.56 44.78 -32.97
N GLU A 195 -14.22 43.55 -33.32
CA GLU A 195 -14.26 43.04 -34.69
C GLU A 195 -15.70 43.02 -35.23
N ILE A 196 -16.68 42.60 -34.41
CA ILE A 196 -18.10 42.64 -34.74
C ILE A 196 -18.57 44.10 -35.01
N ALA A 197 -18.17 45.03 -34.17
CA ALA A 197 -18.52 46.46 -34.37
C ALA A 197 -17.96 47.01 -35.69
N GLN A 198 -16.70 46.68 -36.00
CA GLN A 198 -16.07 47.08 -37.28
C GLN A 198 -16.81 46.48 -38.51
N LEU A 199 -17.18 45.19 -38.41
CA LEU A 199 -17.92 44.53 -39.47
C LEU A 199 -19.34 45.09 -39.67
N GLN A 200 -20.01 45.45 -38.58
CA GLN A 200 -21.32 46.09 -38.61
C GLN A 200 -21.23 47.48 -39.26
N GLU A 201 -20.22 48.28 -38.95
CA GLU A 201 -19.97 49.57 -39.56
C GLU A 201 -19.70 49.42 -41.07
N LYS A 202 -18.85 48.46 -41.43
CA LYS A 202 -18.53 48.17 -42.84
C LYS A 202 -19.75 47.70 -43.63
N ARG A 203 -20.59 46.87 -43.01
CA ARG A 203 -21.89 46.44 -43.57
C ARG A 203 -22.81 47.66 -43.81
N SER A 204 -22.94 48.55 -42.83
CA SER A 204 -23.78 49.75 -42.94
C SER A 204 -23.32 50.69 -44.07
N ARG A 205 -22.00 50.86 -44.23
CA ARG A 205 -21.41 51.64 -45.34
C ARG A 205 -21.71 51.01 -46.71
N LEU A 206 -21.63 49.67 -46.82
CA LEU A 206 -21.93 48.95 -48.08
C LEU A 206 -23.44 49.03 -48.45
N VAL A 207 -24.32 48.90 -47.46
CA VAL A 207 -25.78 49.06 -47.68
C VAL A 207 -26.12 50.47 -48.14
N GLN A 208 -25.47 51.51 -47.61
CA GLN A 208 -25.63 52.86 -48.05
C GLN A 208 -25.14 53.12 -49.51
N GLN A 209 -24.08 52.43 -49.93
CA GLN A 209 -23.53 52.53 -51.29
C GLN A 209 -24.30 51.72 -52.32
N HIS A 210 -25.01 50.68 -51.93
CA HIS A 210 -25.78 49.82 -52.82
C HIS A 210 -27.23 49.57 -52.30
N PRO A 211 -28.14 50.52 -52.39
CA PRO A 211 -29.49 50.42 -51.82
C PRO A 211 -30.39 49.35 -52.47
N LYS A 212 -29.89 48.56 -53.45
CA LYS A 212 -30.66 47.53 -54.18
C LYS A 212 -30.32 46.05 -53.69
N ILE A 213 -29.64 45.86 -52.58
CA ILE A 213 -29.25 44.51 -52.11
C ILE A 213 -30.30 43.92 -51.14
N ASP A 214 -31.31 44.70 -50.69
CA ASP A 214 -32.36 44.27 -49.75
C ASP A 214 -33.73 44.01 -50.40
N GLU A 215 -33.84 43.69 -51.73
CA GLU A 215 -35.06 43.16 -52.38
C GLU A 215 -34.94 41.66 -52.70
#